data_b6c90416f4a1e3ed74fcf5f0b6b17a69
#
_entry.id   b6c90416f4a1e3ed74fcf5f0b6b17a69
#
_cell.length_a   1.000
_cell.length_b   1.000
_cell.length_c   1.000
_cell.angle_alpha   90.00
_cell.angle_beta   90.00
_cell.angle_gamma   90.00
#
_symmetry.space_group_name_H-M   'P 1'
#
loop_
_entity.id
_entity.type
_entity.pdbx_description
1 polymer ?
#
loop_
_entity_poly.entity_id
_entity_poly.type
_entity_poly.pdbx_seq_one_letter_code
_entity_poly.pdbx_strand_id
1 'polypeptide(L)'
;MIIAWWSAGVTSAVATKLAIDKYGKDNVVPIYFAIDSAHHDNARFKEQCEEWYDREIIIERAPEKYKDQFDVITKDKYVNGPAGARCTLILKKRVRQRLEKELDYEGQVFGFEYSKKEINRAIRFKEQYPDAKPLFPLIESKMSKPESLHYLERHAKIKRPKMYELGYSNNNCIGCVKGGKGYWNKIRQDFPEHFDKMAKAEREVGNSCIRNVFLDELDPEAGRNSKMIMPDCGNFCDIEFSDVLHPRLDDIYEEPEQLQLI
;
A
#
# COMPACT_ATOMS: atom_id res chain seq x y z
N MET A 1 -2.18 -21.34 10.37
CA MET A 1 -2.79 -20.63 9.23
C MET A 1 -1.84 -19.58 8.66
N ILE A 2 -2.08 -19.05 7.47
CA ILE A 2 -1.27 -17.98 6.83
C ILE A 2 -2.13 -16.72 6.70
N ILE A 3 -1.64 -15.59 7.19
CA ILE A 3 -2.30 -14.29 7.04
C ILE A 3 -1.86 -13.67 5.72
N ALA A 4 -2.80 -13.22 4.88
CA ALA A 4 -2.49 -12.44 3.69
C ALA A 4 -2.94 -10.99 3.87
N TRP A 5 -1.98 -10.05 3.92
CA TRP A 5 -2.27 -8.64 4.07
C TRP A 5 -2.75 -8.03 2.76
N TRP A 6 -4.05 -8.09 2.53
CA TRP A 6 -4.70 -7.59 1.33
C TRP A 6 -4.95 -6.08 1.43
N SER A 7 -4.39 -5.30 0.52
CA SER A 7 -4.40 -3.83 0.59
C SER A 7 -5.28 -3.15 -0.48
N ALA A 8 -6.15 -3.90 -1.14
CA ALA A 8 -6.88 -3.48 -2.34
C ALA A 8 -5.98 -3.05 -3.52
N GLY A 9 -4.69 -3.33 -3.47
CA GLY A 9 -3.75 -3.13 -4.57
C GLY A 9 -3.57 -4.39 -5.42
N VAL A 10 -3.18 -4.22 -6.69
CA VAL A 10 -2.99 -5.34 -7.63
C VAL A 10 -1.99 -6.37 -7.10
N THR A 11 -0.83 -5.92 -6.62
CA THR A 11 0.22 -6.82 -6.13
C THR A 11 -0.21 -7.62 -4.91
N SER A 12 -0.91 -7.01 -3.95
CA SER A 12 -1.45 -7.74 -2.80
C SER A 12 -2.55 -8.74 -3.21
N ALA A 13 -3.36 -8.39 -4.20
CA ALA A 13 -4.40 -9.30 -4.70
C ALA A 13 -3.78 -10.54 -5.34
N VAL A 14 -2.80 -10.37 -6.23
CA VAL A 14 -2.13 -11.50 -6.89
C VAL A 14 -1.30 -12.31 -5.90
N ALA A 15 -0.57 -11.66 -4.98
CA ALA A 15 0.19 -12.37 -3.94
C ALA A 15 -0.71 -13.24 -3.06
N THR A 16 -1.90 -12.76 -2.70
CA THR A 16 -2.90 -13.54 -1.95
C THR A 16 -3.35 -14.76 -2.75
N LYS A 17 -3.65 -14.59 -4.05
CA LYS A 17 -4.04 -15.72 -4.91
C LYS A 17 -2.95 -16.78 -5.01
N LEU A 18 -1.70 -16.36 -5.26
CA LEU A 18 -0.56 -17.28 -5.32
C LEU A 18 -0.36 -18.04 -3.99
N ALA A 19 -0.58 -17.38 -2.86
CA ALA A 19 -0.54 -18.03 -1.56
C ALA A 19 -1.67 -19.05 -1.40
N ILE A 20 -2.89 -18.71 -1.81
CA ILE A 20 -4.04 -19.62 -1.80
C ILE A 20 -3.76 -20.86 -2.67
N ASP A 21 -3.21 -20.66 -3.87
CA ASP A 21 -2.88 -21.76 -4.78
C ASP A 21 -1.79 -22.67 -4.21
N LYS A 22 -0.84 -22.11 -3.46
CA LYS A 22 0.27 -22.85 -2.87
C LYS A 22 -0.10 -23.59 -1.56
N TYR A 23 -0.88 -22.94 -0.71
CA TYR A 23 -1.14 -23.41 0.66
C TYR A 23 -2.58 -23.89 0.90
N GLY A 24 -3.47 -23.69 -0.08
CA GLY A 24 -4.89 -24.00 0.04
C GLY A 24 -5.72 -22.85 0.61
N LYS A 25 -6.94 -22.69 0.09
CA LYS A 25 -7.83 -21.57 0.47
C LYS A 25 -8.22 -21.58 1.95
N ASP A 26 -8.34 -22.74 2.57
CA ASP A 26 -8.74 -22.88 3.97
C ASP A 26 -7.60 -22.50 4.93
N ASN A 27 -6.36 -22.54 4.46
CA ASN A 27 -5.19 -22.18 5.24
C ASN A 27 -4.75 -20.73 5.09
N VAL A 28 -5.27 -19.99 4.10
CA VAL A 28 -4.94 -18.58 3.87
C VAL A 28 -6.11 -17.67 4.25
N VAL A 29 -5.84 -16.70 5.10
CA VAL A 29 -6.82 -15.72 5.57
C VAL A 29 -6.45 -14.33 5.06
N PRO A 30 -7.14 -13.81 4.02
CA PRO A 30 -6.93 -12.45 3.56
C PRO A 30 -7.54 -11.44 4.54
N ILE A 31 -6.76 -10.42 4.91
CA ILE A 31 -7.20 -9.36 5.84
C ILE A 31 -7.00 -8.00 5.20
N TYR A 32 -8.05 -7.18 5.19
CA TYR A 32 -8.10 -5.82 4.66
C TYR A 32 -8.28 -4.80 5.76
N PHE A 33 -7.36 -3.84 5.90
CA PHE A 33 -7.53 -2.69 6.76
C PHE A 33 -8.36 -1.62 6.05
N ALA A 34 -9.66 -1.60 6.33
CA ALA A 34 -10.57 -0.64 5.69
C ALA A 34 -10.40 0.76 6.29
N ILE A 35 -10.23 1.74 5.41
CA ILE A 35 -10.03 3.15 5.72
C ILE A 35 -11.03 3.93 4.88
N ASP A 36 -11.82 4.82 5.50
CA ASP A 36 -12.96 5.48 4.84
C ASP A 36 -12.54 6.42 3.69
N SER A 37 -11.31 6.93 3.69
CA SER A 37 -10.75 7.71 2.57
C SER A 37 -10.19 6.85 1.41
N ALA A 38 -10.33 5.53 1.46
CA ALA A 38 -10.03 4.70 0.29
C ALA A 38 -11.07 4.90 -0.80
N HIS A 39 -10.70 4.72 -2.06
CA HIS A 39 -11.63 4.86 -3.16
C HIS A 39 -12.78 3.83 -3.06
N HIS A 40 -14.02 4.26 -3.28
CA HIS A 40 -15.22 3.41 -3.15
C HIS A 40 -15.19 2.17 -4.05
N ASP A 41 -14.49 2.21 -5.19
CA ASP A 41 -14.30 1.08 -6.09
C ASP A 41 -13.58 -0.12 -5.43
N ASN A 42 -12.96 0.08 -4.27
CA ASN A 42 -12.36 -1.01 -3.51
C ASN A 42 -13.38 -2.06 -3.08
N ALA A 43 -14.66 -1.69 -2.94
CA ALA A 43 -15.74 -2.64 -2.65
C ALA A 43 -15.93 -3.62 -3.80
N ARG A 44 -16.08 -3.11 -5.04
CA ARG A 44 -16.16 -3.95 -6.25
C ARG A 44 -14.92 -4.85 -6.39
N PHE A 45 -13.73 -4.26 -6.23
CA PHE A 45 -12.47 -5.00 -6.37
C PHE A 45 -12.33 -6.11 -5.32
N LYS A 46 -12.76 -5.82 -4.08
CA LYS A 46 -12.81 -6.81 -3.00
C LYS A 46 -13.72 -7.97 -3.37
N GLU A 47 -14.96 -7.70 -3.76
CA GLU A 47 -15.96 -8.69 -4.13
C GLU A 47 -15.44 -9.61 -5.26
N GLN A 48 -14.90 -9.04 -6.33
CA GLN A 48 -14.31 -9.82 -7.41
C GLN A 48 -13.09 -10.66 -6.98
N CYS A 49 -12.29 -10.15 -6.04
CA CYS A 49 -11.20 -10.94 -5.48
C CYS A 49 -11.69 -12.09 -4.60
N GLU A 50 -12.76 -11.90 -3.83
CA GLU A 50 -13.38 -12.96 -3.03
C GLU A 50 -13.93 -14.09 -3.90
N GLU A 51 -14.61 -13.75 -4.98
CA GLU A 51 -15.05 -14.74 -5.99
C GLU A 51 -13.86 -15.50 -6.58
N TRP A 52 -12.79 -14.79 -6.95
CA TRP A 52 -11.57 -15.39 -7.51
C TRP A 52 -10.83 -16.30 -6.55
N TYR A 53 -10.84 -15.95 -5.25
CA TYR A 53 -10.19 -16.74 -4.19
C TYR A 53 -11.05 -17.93 -3.74
N ASP A 54 -12.36 -17.90 -4.00
CA ASP A 54 -13.35 -18.72 -3.32
C ASP A 54 -13.17 -18.62 -1.79
N ARG A 55 -12.93 -17.36 -1.31
CA ARG A 55 -12.62 -17.04 0.09
C ARG A 55 -12.97 -15.58 0.42
N GLU A 56 -13.62 -15.38 1.56
CA GLU A 56 -13.91 -14.04 2.09
C GLU A 56 -12.64 -13.30 2.52
N ILE A 57 -12.61 -11.97 2.27
CA ILE A 57 -11.58 -11.06 2.77
C ILE A 57 -12.10 -10.41 4.05
N ILE A 58 -11.46 -10.75 5.18
CA ILE A 58 -11.83 -10.21 6.50
C ILE A 58 -11.52 -8.72 6.55
N ILE A 59 -12.51 -7.93 6.95
CA ILE A 59 -12.35 -6.47 7.12
C ILE A 59 -11.99 -6.18 8.57
N GLU A 60 -10.85 -5.51 8.75
CA GLU A 60 -10.39 -5.00 10.03
C GLU A 60 -10.31 -3.47 10.00
N ARG A 61 -10.52 -2.85 11.16
CA ARG A 61 -10.52 -1.38 11.32
C ARG A 61 -9.73 -0.96 12.55
N ALA A 62 -9.20 0.25 12.49
CA ALA A 62 -8.73 0.94 13.68
C ALA A 62 -9.90 1.24 14.66
N PRO A 63 -9.62 1.64 15.90
CA PRO A 63 -10.68 2.07 16.83
C PRO A 63 -11.60 3.11 16.20
N GLU A 64 -12.89 3.04 16.46
CA GLU A 64 -13.98 3.80 15.83
C GLU A 64 -13.72 5.32 15.70
N LYS A 65 -13.00 5.88 16.65
CA LYS A 65 -12.63 7.31 16.61
C LYS A 65 -11.68 7.70 15.47
N TYR A 66 -11.07 6.72 14.78
CA TYR A 66 -10.13 6.94 13.68
C TYR A 66 -10.61 6.22 12.42
N LYS A 67 -11.40 6.87 11.61
CA LYS A 67 -11.97 6.33 10.37
C LYS A 67 -11.01 6.44 9.18
N ASP A 68 -10.27 7.55 9.14
CA ASP A 68 -9.35 7.88 8.05
C ASP A 68 -8.11 8.67 8.54
N GLN A 69 -7.22 9.05 7.61
CA GLN A 69 -6.04 9.85 7.94
C GLN A 69 -6.40 11.25 8.43
N PHE A 70 -7.52 11.81 7.99
CA PHE A 70 -7.95 13.16 8.42
C PHE A 70 -8.32 13.15 9.90
N ASP A 71 -9.06 12.12 10.34
CA ASP A 71 -9.34 11.92 11.76
C ASP A 71 -8.07 11.81 12.61
N VAL A 72 -7.08 11.05 12.13
CA VAL A 72 -5.81 10.90 12.85
C VAL A 72 -5.08 12.23 12.93
N ILE A 73 -4.99 12.97 11.83
CA ILE A 73 -4.28 14.24 11.76
C ILE A 73 -4.90 15.26 12.70
N THR A 74 -6.22 15.44 12.64
CA THR A 74 -6.92 16.46 13.43
C THR A 74 -6.96 16.12 14.92
N LYS A 75 -7.16 14.85 15.28
CA LYS A 75 -7.25 14.41 16.68
C LYS A 75 -5.89 14.31 17.36
N ASP A 76 -4.87 13.82 16.65
CA ASP A 76 -3.52 13.67 17.20
C ASP A 76 -2.64 14.92 16.97
N LYS A 77 -3.16 15.95 16.27
CA LYS A 77 -2.45 17.20 15.93
C LYS A 77 -1.09 16.96 15.28
N TYR A 78 -1.01 16.00 14.37
CA TYR A 78 0.23 15.60 13.72
C TYR A 78 -0.02 15.14 12.28
N VAL A 79 0.59 15.78 11.31
CA VAL A 79 0.48 15.43 9.88
C VAL A 79 1.49 14.34 9.50
N ASN A 80 2.76 14.71 9.42
CA ASN A 80 3.87 13.84 9.00
C ASN A 80 5.21 14.45 9.45
N GLY A 81 6.24 13.62 9.63
CA GLY A 81 7.56 14.10 10.05
C GLY A 81 8.60 12.99 10.07
N PRO A 82 9.77 13.22 10.70
CA PRO A 82 10.85 12.24 10.80
C PRO A 82 10.43 10.90 11.40
N ALA A 83 9.46 10.91 12.32
CA ALA A 83 8.87 9.69 12.90
C ALA A 83 7.86 8.97 11.98
N GLY A 84 7.72 9.44 10.72
CA GLY A 84 6.79 8.89 9.75
C GLY A 84 5.35 9.39 9.87
N ALA A 85 4.44 8.78 9.13
CA ALA A 85 3.04 9.14 9.08
C ALA A 85 2.25 8.49 10.23
N ARG A 86 1.69 9.30 11.13
CA ARG A 86 0.90 8.85 12.27
C ARG A 86 -0.31 7.99 11.88
N CYS A 87 -0.93 8.31 10.74
CA CYS A 87 -2.05 7.53 10.21
C CYS A 87 -1.64 6.07 9.90
N THR A 88 -0.45 5.82 9.38
CA THR A 88 0.05 4.45 9.17
C THR A 88 0.18 3.69 10.50
N LEU A 89 0.71 4.35 11.53
CA LEU A 89 0.84 3.75 12.85
C LEU A 89 -0.53 3.34 13.42
N ILE A 90 -1.51 4.22 13.36
CA ILE A 90 -2.81 4.02 14.02
C ILE A 90 -3.73 3.14 13.17
N LEU A 91 -3.87 3.44 11.87
CA LEU A 91 -4.86 2.78 11.02
C LEU A 91 -4.42 1.41 10.52
N LYS A 92 -3.11 1.11 10.55
CA LYS A 92 -2.58 -0.15 10.02
C LYS A 92 -1.68 -0.88 11.01
N LYS A 93 -0.56 -0.28 11.45
CA LYS A 93 0.45 -0.97 12.26
C LYS A 93 -0.12 -1.49 13.59
N ARG A 94 -0.85 -0.66 14.34
CA ARG A 94 -1.46 -1.09 15.61
C ARG A 94 -2.52 -2.16 15.44
N VAL A 95 -3.32 -2.07 14.36
CA VAL A 95 -4.32 -3.10 14.05
C VAL A 95 -3.62 -4.42 13.73
N ARG A 96 -2.60 -4.39 12.86
CA ARG A 96 -1.76 -5.56 12.58
C ARG A 96 -1.16 -6.17 13.83
N GLN A 97 -0.51 -5.35 14.69
CA GLN A 97 0.14 -5.81 15.91
C GLN A 97 -0.86 -6.43 16.92
N ARG A 98 -2.10 -5.98 16.92
CA ARG A 98 -3.17 -6.61 17.69
C ARG A 98 -3.46 -8.00 17.14
N LEU A 99 -3.72 -8.11 15.84
CA LEU A 99 -4.03 -9.37 15.18
C LEU A 99 -2.88 -10.39 15.29
N GLU A 100 -1.64 -9.96 15.18
CA GLU A 100 -0.46 -10.81 15.37
C GLU A 100 -0.36 -11.42 16.77
N LYS A 101 -0.97 -10.80 17.79
CA LYS A 101 -1.05 -11.35 19.15
C LYS A 101 -2.26 -12.24 19.37
N GLU A 102 -3.35 -11.99 18.65
CA GLU A 102 -4.62 -12.70 18.79
C GLU A 102 -4.67 -13.99 17.93
N LEU A 103 -3.92 -14.02 16.84
CA LEU A 103 -3.97 -15.09 15.84
C LEU A 103 -2.72 -15.96 15.90
N ASP A 104 -2.91 -17.29 15.88
CA ASP A 104 -1.82 -18.25 15.68
C ASP A 104 -1.58 -18.43 14.18
N TYR A 105 -0.42 -17.94 13.70
CA TYR A 105 -0.07 -17.98 12.29
C TYR A 105 1.31 -18.59 12.03
N GLU A 106 1.43 -19.24 10.88
CA GLU A 106 2.66 -19.87 10.39
C GLU A 106 3.44 -19.00 9.40
N GLY A 107 2.77 -17.98 8.85
CA GLY A 107 3.37 -17.04 7.91
C GLY A 107 2.48 -15.87 7.58
N GLN A 108 3.08 -14.81 7.03
CA GLN A 108 2.40 -13.60 6.61
C GLN A 108 2.77 -13.25 5.17
N VAL A 109 1.78 -13.15 4.29
CA VAL A 109 1.93 -12.83 2.86
C VAL A 109 1.94 -11.33 2.65
N PHE A 110 2.93 -10.86 1.89
CA PHE A 110 3.08 -9.47 1.47
C PHE A 110 3.14 -9.36 -0.05
N GLY A 111 2.48 -8.33 -0.59
CA GLY A 111 2.44 -8.04 -2.02
C GLY A 111 3.68 -7.29 -2.52
N PHE A 112 4.88 -7.67 -2.07
CA PHE A 112 6.15 -7.11 -2.57
C PHE A 112 6.43 -7.72 -3.93
N GLU A 113 6.53 -6.87 -4.94
CA GLU A 113 6.75 -7.26 -6.34
C GLU A 113 8.22 -7.63 -6.61
N TYR A 114 8.47 -8.33 -7.71
CA TYR A 114 9.83 -8.62 -8.17
C TYR A 114 10.45 -7.36 -8.78
N SER A 115 11.13 -6.58 -7.96
CA SER A 115 11.92 -5.41 -8.35
C SER A 115 13.08 -5.22 -7.38
N LYS A 116 14.17 -4.62 -7.82
CA LYS A 116 15.36 -4.33 -6.95
C LYS A 116 14.93 -3.66 -5.64
N LYS A 117 14.05 -2.67 -5.72
CA LYS A 117 13.53 -1.93 -4.55
C LYS A 117 12.80 -2.84 -3.56
N GLU A 118 11.85 -3.62 -4.04
CA GLU A 118 11.00 -4.43 -3.16
C GLU A 118 11.73 -5.69 -2.65
N ILE A 119 12.65 -6.25 -3.42
CA ILE A 119 13.52 -7.34 -2.95
C ILE A 119 14.46 -6.85 -1.84
N ASN A 120 15.11 -5.68 -2.04
CA ASN A 120 15.93 -5.04 -1.00
C ASN A 120 15.13 -4.82 0.30
N ARG A 121 13.88 -4.38 0.15
CA ARG A 121 12.94 -4.20 1.26
C ARG A 121 12.56 -5.53 1.92
N ALA A 122 12.35 -6.59 1.14
CA ALA A 122 12.01 -7.91 1.65
C ALA A 122 13.16 -8.54 2.47
N ILE A 123 14.42 -8.37 2.02
CA ILE A 123 15.61 -8.82 2.75
C ILE A 123 15.67 -8.15 4.11
N ARG A 124 15.60 -6.81 4.14
CA ARG A 124 15.62 -6.02 5.38
C ARG A 124 14.45 -6.38 6.30
N PHE A 125 13.28 -6.63 5.72
CA PHE A 125 12.12 -7.05 6.49
C PHE A 125 12.37 -8.37 7.23
N LYS A 126 12.93 -9.38 6.52
CA LYS A 126 13.26 -10.66 7.16
C LYS A 126 14.28 -10.53 8.28
N GLU A 127 15.23 -9.61 8.13
CA GLU A 127 16.26 -9.36 9.15
C GLU A 127 15.71 -8.60 10.36
N GLN A 128 14.84 -7.61 10.15
CA GLN A 128 14.27 -6.79 11.23
C GLN A 128 13.12 -7.48 11.97
N TYR A 129 12.37 -8.34 11.28
CA TYR A 129 11.16 -8.99 11.80
C TYR A 129 11.15 -10.51 11.51
N PRO A 130 12.13 -11.28 12.02
CA PRO A 130 12.22 -12.72 11.73
C PRO A 130 10.99 -13.48 12.23
N ASP A 131 10.43 -13.07 13.37
CA ASP A 131 9.24 -13.70 13.97
C ASP A 131 7.95 -13.47 13.18
N ALA A 132 7.93 -12.48 12.28
CA ALA A 132 6.80 -12.24 11.40
C ALA A 132 6.63 -13.32 10.33
N LYS A 133 7.62 -14.19 10.13
CA LYS A 133 7.61 -15.31 9.15
C LYS A 133 7.12 -14.83 7.77
N PRO A 134 7.73 -13.78 7.16
CA PRO A 134 7.22 -13.14 5.97
C PRO A 134 7.36 -14.02 4.73
N LEU A 135 6.30 -14.06 3.92
CA LEU A 135 6.20 -14.75 2.64
C LEU A 135 6.04 -13.73 1.52
N PHE A 136 6.77 -13.89 0.43
CA PHE A 136 6.79 -12.97 -0.71
C PHE A 136 6.50 -13.71 -2.03
N PRO A 137 5.26 -14.13 -2.29
CA PRO A 137 4.92 -14.98 -3.43
C PRO A 137 5.29 -14.39 -4.79
N LEU A 138 5.19 -13.05 -4.95
CA LEU A 138 5.57 -12.39 -6.21
C LEU A 138 7.07 -12.39 -6.43
N ILE A 139 7.88 -12.26 -5.37
CA ILE A 139 9.34 -12.36 -5.48
C ILE A 139 9.73 -13.81 -5.80
N GLU A 140 9.12 -14.78 -5.13
CA GLU A 140 9.36 -16.21 -5.39
C GLU A 140 9.00 -16.61 -6.83
N SER A 141 7.94 -16.01 -7.39
CA SER A 141 7.48 -16.25 -8.76
C SER A 141 8.14 -15.32 -9.79
N LYS A 142 9.11 -14.49 -9.40
CA LYS A 142 9.75 -13.45 -10.24
C LYS A 142 8.74 -12.53 -10.96
N MET A 143 7.61 -12.23 -10.31
CA MET A 143 6.51 -11.47 -10.90
C MET A 143 6.60 -9.99 -10.52
N SER A 144 6.80 -9.14 -11.52
CA SER A 144 6.80 -7.68 -11.40
C SER A 144 5.37 -7.12 -11.28
N LYS A 145 5.24 -5.83 -11.00
CA LYS A 145 3.94 -5.16 -10.92
C LYS A 145 3.19 -5.13 -12.27
N PRO A 146 3.82 -4.84 -13.42
CA PRO A 146 3.16 -4.96 -14.71
C PRO A 146 2.66 -6.38 -14.99
N GLU A 147 3.45 -7.41 -14.66
CA GLU A 147 3.04 -8.81 -14.83
C GLU A 147 1.90 -9.19 -13.89
N SER A 148 1.92 -8.71 -12.62
CA SER A 148 0.81 -8.88 -11.69
C SER A 148 -0.48 -8.25 -12.23
N LEU A 149 -0.37 -7.06 -12.85
CA LEU A 149 -1.51 -6.39 -13.46
C LEU A 149 -2.04 -7.17 -14.67
N HIS A 150 -1.13 -7.64 -15.53
CA HIS A 150 -1.49 -8.49 -16.67
C HIS A 150 -2.16 -9.79 -16.20
N TYR A 151 -1.61 -10.43 -15.17
CA TYR A 151 -2.17 -11.65 -14.59
C TYR A 151 -3.60 -11.43 -14.08
N LEU A 152 -3.83 -10.36 -13.32
CA LEU A 152 -5.14 -9.98 -12.80
C LEU A 152 -6.16 -9.77 -13.95
N GLU A 153 -5.81 -8.99 -14.98
CA GLU A 153 -6.74 -8.60 -16.02
C GLU A 153 -6.95 -9.70 -17.07
N ARG A 154 -5.93 -10.45 -17.42
CA ARG A 154 -6.00 -11.46 -18.50
C ARG A 154 -6.39 -12.84 -18.00
N HIS A 155 -5.88 -13.26 -16.86
CA HIS A 155 -6.17 -14.59 -16.32
C HIS A 155 -7.39 -14.58 -15.39
N ALA A 156 -7.42 -13.68 -14.42
CA ALA A 156 -8.55 -13.58 -13.49
C ALA A 156 -9.76 -12.84 -14.09
N LYS A 157 -9.61 -12.09 -15.19
CA LYS A 157 -10.64 -11.23 -15.79
C LYS A 157 -11.18 -10.16 -14.84
N ILE A 158 -10.37 -9.77 -13.88
CA ILE A 158 -10.69 -8.74 -12.89
C ILE A 158 -10.11 -7.41 -13.36
N LYS A 159 -10.99 -6.40 -13.44
CA LYS A 159 -10.58 -5.04 -13.78
C LYS A 159 -9.77 -4.43 -12.63
N ARG A 160 -8.65 -3.75 -12.96
CA ARG A 160 -7.82 -3.04 -11.97
C ARG A 160 -8.64 -2.05 -11.13
N PRO A 161 -8.22 -1.73 -9.89
CA PRO A 161 -8.84 -0.69 -9.08
C PRO A 161 -8.81 0.68 -9.77
N LYS A 162 -9.86 1.49 -9.55
CA LYS A 162 -10.06 2.78 -10.22
C LYS A 162 -8.89 3.74 -10.11
N MET A 163 -8.19 3.76 -8.98
CA MET A 163 -7.02 4.62 -8.80
C MET A 163 -5.94 4.40 -9.85
N TYR A 164 -5.73 3.16 -10.31
CA TYR A 164 -4.78 2.89 -11.40
C TYR A 164 -5.25 3.44 -12.75
N GLU A 165 -6.56 3.38 -13.03
CA GLU A 165 -7.14 3.98 -14.25
C GLU A 165 -7.01 5.51 -14.26
N LEU A 166 -7.08 6.13 -13.09
CA LEU A 166 -6.85 7.55 -12.91
C LEU A 166 -5.36 7.93 -12.98
N GLY A 167 -4.46 6.96 -13.21
CA GLY A 167 -3.03 7.20 -13.36
C GLY A 167 -2.23 7.27 -12.05
N TYR A 168 -2.81 6.80 -10.92
CA TYR A 168 -2.05 6.61 -9.69
C TYR A 168 -1.28 5.29 -9.72
N SER A 169 -0.04 5.31 -9.22
CA SER A 169 0.80 4.10 -9.21
C SER A 169 0.35 3.06 -8.19
N ASN A 170 -0.38 3.48 -7.15
CA ASN A 170 -0.84 2.63 -6.06
C ASN A 170 -2.29 2.96 -5.69
N ASN A 171 -2.99 1.98 -5.16
CA ASN A 171 -4.36 2.15 -4.65
C ASN A 171 -4.33 2.53 -3.15
N ASN A 172 -3.78 3.70 -2.85
CA ASN A 172 -3.68 4.23 -1.49
C ASN A 172 -4.93 5.04 -1.10
N CYS A 173 -4.98 5.48 0.17
CA CYS A 173 -5.95 6.47 0.62
C CYS A 173 -5.90 7.72 -0.27
N ILE A 174 -7.06 8.27 -0.62
CA ILE A 174 -7.17 9.53 -1.36
C ILE A 174 -6.65 10.66 -0.46
N GLY A 175 -5.69 11.43 -0.96
CA GLY A 175 -5.04 12.48 -0.16
C GLY A 175 -4.04 11.91 0.86
N CYS A 176 -3.19 10.98 0.44
CA CYS A 176 -2.13 10.43 1.30
C CYS A 176 -1.05 11.48 1.62
N VAL A 177 -0.75 11.67 2.90
CA VAL A 177 0.24 12.65 3.41
C VAL A 177 1.68 12.43 2.92
N LYS A 178 1.99 11.28 2.34
CA LYS A 178 3.31 10.97 1.76
C LYS A 178 3.45 11.41 0.30
N GLY A 179 2.41 11.98 -0.31
CA GLY A 179 2.44 12.46 -1.68
C GLY A 179 3.25 13.75 -1.84
N GLY A 180 3.94 13.89 -2.98
CA GLY A 180 4.66 15.12 -3.34
C GLY A 180 3.75 16.17 -4.00
N LYS A 181 4.34 17.30 -4.42
CA LYS A 181 3.61 18.44 -5.03
C LYS A 181 2.73 18.02 -6.21
N GLY A 182 3.28 17.26 -7.18
CA GLY A 182 2.53 16.79 -8.33
C GLY A 182 1.37 15.85 -7.96
N TYR A 183 1.56 14.98 -6.95
CA TYR A 183 0.49 14.14 -6.43
C TYR A 183 -0.65 14.98 -5.86
N TRP A 184 -0.34 15.98 -5.03
CA TRP A 184 -1.36 16.82 -4.42
C TRP A 184 -2.10 17.71 -5.42
N ASN A 185 -1.41 18.20 -6.47
CA ASN A 185 -2.06 18.89 -7.57
C ASN A 185 -2.98 17.97 -8.38
N LYS A 186 -2.59 16.69 -8.55
CA LYS A 186 -3.50 15.69 -9.14
C LYS A 186 -4.69 15.39 -8.23
N ILE A 187 -4.51 15.28 -6.91
CA ILE A 187 -5.63 15.13 -5.95
C ILE A 187 -6.55 16.35 -6.00
N ARG A 188 -6.01 17.58 -6.14
CA ARG A 188 -6.81 18.79 -6.33
C ARG A 188 -7.75 18.70 -7.54
N GLN A 189 -7.31 18.08 -8.62
CA GLN A 189 -8.10 17.89 -9.84
C GLN A 189 -9.11 16.75 -9.74
N ASP A 190 -8.65 15.57 -9.28
CA ASP A 190 -9.44 14.34 -9.29
C ASP A 190 -10.40 14.24 -8.09
N PHE A 191 -9.99 14.81 -6.94
CA PHE A 191 -10.68 14.70 -5.65
C PHE A 191 -10.62 16.01 -4.86
N PRO A 192 -11.22 17.10 -5.35
CA PRO A 192 -11.10 18.45 -4.76
C PRO A 192 -11.55 18.49 -3.30
N GLU A 193 -12.60 17.74 -2.94
CA GLU A 193 -13.08 17.69 -1.55
C GLU A 193 -12.03 17.12 -0.57
N HIS A 194 -11.27 16.11 -1.00
CA HIS A 194 -10.18 15.53 -0.19
C HIS A 194 -8.99 16.49 -0.09
N PHE A 195 -8.71 17.22 -1.16
CA PHE A 195 -7.69 18.26 -1.16
C PHE A 195 -8.04 19.37 -0.15
N ASP A 196 -9.26 19.92 -0.23
CA ASP A 196 -9.73 20.96 0.67
C ASP A 196 -9.79 20.50 2.13
N LYS A 197 -10.22 19.26 2.37
CA LYS A 197 -10.24 18.65 3.71
C LYS A 197 -8.83 18.58 4.30
N MET A 198 -7.83 18.22 3.49
CA MET A 198 -6.45 18.18 3.96
C MET A 198 -5.87 19.58 4.17
N ALA A 199 -6.13 20.52 3.27
CA ALA A 199 -5.67 21.90 3.43
C ALA A 199 -6.18 22.52 4.74
N LYS A 200 -7.46 22.29 5.07
CA LYS A 200 -8.03 22.71 6.36
C LYS A 200 -7.35 22.01 7.55
N ALA A 201 -7.14 20.70 7.45
CA ALA A 201 -6.48 19.94 8.51
C ALA A 201 -5.02 20.41 8.76
N GLU A 202 -4.28 20.75 7.71
CA GLU A 202 -2.94 21.34 7.81
C GLU A 202 -2.94 22.66 8.57
N ARG A 203 -3.89 23.55 8.26
CA ARG A 203 -4.04 24.85 8.95
C ARG A 203 -4.45 24.68 10.40
N GLU A 204 -5.34 23.74 10.70
CA GLU A 204 -5.76 23.43 12.07
C GLU A 204 -4.59 22.89 12.94
N VAL A 205 -3.74 22.08 12.35
CA VAL A 205 -2.58 21.48 13.03
C VAL A 205 -1.38 22.43 13.05
N GLY A 206 -1.29 23.37 12.11
CA GLY A 206 -0.15 24.26 11.94
C GLY A 206 1.08 23.59 11.31
N ASN A 207 0.88 22.48 10.59
CA ASN A 207 1.94 21.76 9.88
C ASN A 207 1.42 21.20 8.56
N SER A 208 2.31 21.04 7.58
CA SER A 208 1.96 20.69 6.20
C SER A 208 2.48 19.31 5.76
N CYS A 209 1.77 18.67 4.82
CA CYS A 209 2.19 17.43 4.16
C CYS A 209 3.46 17.63 3.35
N ILE A 210 3.58 18.78 2.70
CA ILE A 210 4.73 19.18 1.89
C ILE A 210 5.59 20.13 2.72
N ARG A 211 6.85 19.80 2.89
CA ARG A 211 7.77 20.61 3.71
C ARG A 211 7.69 22.09 3.35
N ASN A 212 7.34 22.92 4.33
CA ASN A 212 7.24 24.38 4.24
C ASN A 212 6.22 24.93 3.20
N VAL A 213 5.23 24.13 2.77
CA VAL A 213 4.17 24.58 1.84
C VAL A 213 2.85 24.01 2.29
N PHE A 214 1.91 24.85 2.69
CA PHE A 214 0.53 24.43 2.92
C PHE A 214 -0.18 24.15 1.59
N LEU A 215 -1.14 23.24 1.59
CA LEU A 215 -1.81 22.85 0.35
C LEU A 215 -2.62 23.98 -0.28
N ASP A 216 -3.21 24.87 0.51
CA ASP A 216 -3.92 26.06 0.01
C ASP A 216 -2.98 27.12 -0.63
N GLU A 217 -1.67 27.08 -0.32
CA GLU A 217 -0.63 27.89 -0.93
C GLU A 217 0.13 27.17 -2.05
N LEU A 218 -0.17 25.88 -2.28
CA LEU A 218 0.52 25.10 -3.30
C LEU A 218 0.21 25.62 -4.71
N ASP A 219 1.24 26.07 -5.43
CA ASP A 219 1.14 26.44 -6.82
C ASP A 219 0.55 25.28 -7.66
N PRO A 220 -0.55 25.51 -8.42
CA PRO A 220 -1.18 24.48 -9.26
C PRO A 220 -0.25 23.85 -10.30
N GLU A 221 0.78 24.56 -10.73
CA GLU A 221 1.78 24.07 -11.71
C GLU A 221 2.99 23.36 -11.03
N ALA A 222 3.10 23.40 -9.70
CA ALA A 222 4.20 22.80 -8.99
C ALA A 222 4.19 21.26 -9.14
N GLY A 223 5.35 20.71 -9.54
CA GLY A 223 5.53 19.27 -9.75
C GLY A 223 5.08 18.76 -11.13
N ARG A 224 4.61 19.64 -12.03
CA ARG A 224 4.16 19.27 -13.38
C ARG A 224 5.29 18.70 -14.24
N ASN A 225 6.48 19.28 -14.14
CA ASN A 225 7.65 18.91 -14.95
C ASN A 225 8.63 17.98 -14.22
N SER A 226 8.25 17.42 -13.10
CA SER A 226 9.06 16.49 -12.31
C SER A 226 8.39 15.12 -12.18
N LYS A 227 9.20 14.08 -11.96
CA LYS A 227 8.64 12.76 -11.64
C LYS A 227 7.73 12.89 -10.42
N MET A 228 6.46 12.53 -10.60
CA MET A 228 5.49 12.61 -9.53
C MET A 228 5.87 11.65 -8.40
N ILE A 229 6.06 12.20 -7.20
CA ILE A 229 6.27 11.40 -5.99
C ILE A 229 4.93 10.83 -5.56
N MET A 230 4.69 9.57 -5.90
CA MET A 230 3.52 8.84 -5.48
C MET A 230 3.73 8.26 -4.07
N PRO A 231 2.72 8.31 -3.21
CA PRO A 231 2.84 7.74 -1.88
C PRO A 231 3.04 6.23 -1.94
N ASP A 232 4.00 5.75 -1.16
CA ASP A 232 4.22 4.33 -0.88
C ASP A 232 3.85 4.07 0.57
N CYS A 233 2.74 3.37 0.78
CA CYS A 233 2.17 3.13 2.09
C CYS A 233 1.92 1.63 2.31
N GLY A 234 2.76 1.01 3.12
CA GLY A 234 2.60 -0.39 3.55
C GLY A 234 2.27 -0.53 5.03
N ASN A 235 1.97 -1.75 5.45
CA ASN A 235 1.69 -2.07 6.86
C ASN A 235 2.97 -2.04 7.73
N PHE A 236 4.14 -1.98 7.10
CA PHE A 236 5.48 -1.92 7.70
C PHE A 236 6.23 -0.70 7.14
N CYS A 237 5.81 0.50 7.53
CA CYS A 237 6.45 1.74 7.09
C CYS A 237 7.74 2.08 7.84
N ASP A 238 8.08 1.33 8.85
CA ASP A 238 9.28 1.49 9.70
C ASP A 238 10.49 0.70 9.17
N ILE A 239 10.34 -0.05 8.10
CA ILE A 239 11.50 -0.61 7.41
C ILE A 239 12.24 0.57 6.81
N GLU A 240 13.46 0.81 7.31
CA GLU A 240 14.30 1.89 6.81
C GLU A 240 14.40 1.81 5.28
N PHE A 241 13.90 2.86 4.64
CA PHE A 241 14.17 3.13 3.23
C PHE A 241 15.62 3.58 3.13
N SER A 242 16.53 2.65 3.04
CA SER A 242 17.89 2.94 2.62
C SER A 242 17.96 2.78 1.10
N ASP A 243 18.40 3.84 0.41
CA ASP A 243 18.74 3.75 -1.02
C ASP A 243 19.98 2.88 -1.25
N VAL A 244 20.68 2.50 -0.17
CA VAL A 244 21.81 1.56 -0.21
C VAL A 244 21.26 0.16 -0.44
N LEU A 245 21.69 -0.47 -1.53
CA LEU A 245 21.32 -1.84 -1.86
C LEU A 245 21.92 -2.81 -0.82
N HIS A 246 21.12 -3.78 -0.40
CA HIS A 246 21.59 -4.81 0.52
C HIS A 246 22.64 -5.69 -0.19
N PRO A 247 23.77 -6.06 0.44
CA PRO A 247 24.82 -6.88 -0.19
C PRO A 247 24.34 -8.20 -0.79
N ARG A 248 23.29 -8.81 -0.25
CA ARG A 248 22.70 -10.06 -0.75
C ARG A 248 21.68 -9.87 -1.88
N LEU A 249 21.49 -8.63 -2.36
CA LEU A 249 20.50 -8.37 -3.41
C LEU A 249 20.89 -9.06 -4.72
N ASP A 250 22.17 -9.04 -5.08
CA ASP A 250 22.67 -9.65 -6.31
C ASP A 250 22.56 -11.17 -6.32
N ASP A 251 22.53 -11.81 -5.13
CA ASP A 251 22.29 -13.25 -4.99
C ASP A 251 20.83 -13.65 -5.27
N ILE A 252 19.90 -12.71 -5.19
CA ILE A 252 18.46 -12.97 -5.23
C ILE A 252 17.81 -12.36 -6.48
N TYR A 253 18.35 -11.25 -6.97
CA TYR A 253 17.80 -10.52 -8.10
C TYR A 253 18.56 -10.81 -9.38
N GLU A 254 17.87 -11.42 -10.34
CA GLU A 254 18.31 -11.50 -11.73
C GLU A 254 17.52 -10.44 -12.54
N GLU A 255 18.22 -9.62 -13.33
CA GLU A 255 17.51 -8.72 -14.24
C GLU A 255 16.64 -9.53 -15.20
N PRO A 256 15.34 -9.22 -15.32
CA PRO A 256 14.52 -9.90 -16.32
C PRO A 256 15.13 -9.64 -17.69
N GLU A 257 15.29 -10.69 -18.49
CA GLU A 257 15.63 -10.52 -19.91
C GLU A 257 14.64 -9.54 -20.53
N GLN A 258 15.15 -8.53 -21.23
CA GLN A 258 14.28 -7.54 -21.88
C GLN A 258 13.42 -8.33 -22.88
N LEU A 259 12.15 -8.51 -22.56
CA LEU A 259 11.14 -8.93 -23.51
C LEU A 259 11.16 -7.89 -24.64
N GLN A 260 11.82 -8.22 -25.73
CA GLN A 260 11.64 -7.49 -26.98
C GLN A 260 10.15 -7.60 -27.30
N LEU A 261 9.44 -6.50 -27.13
CA LEU A 261 8.07 -6.35 -27.63
C LEU A 261 8.14 -6.45 -29.15
N ILE A 262 7.84 -7.64 -29.67
CA ILE A 262 7.51 -7.87 -31.10
C ILE A 262 6.04 -7.50 -31.29
#